data_9d69bc461c33bd3d4b0ed791cc45325e
#
_entry.id   9d69bc461c33bd3d4b0ed791cc45325e
#
_cell.length_a   1.000
_cell.length_b   1.000
_cell.length_c   1.000
_cell.angle_alpha   90.00
_cell.angle_beta   90.00
_cell.angle_gamma   90.00
#
_symmetry.space_group_name_H-M   'P 1'
#
loop_
_entity.id
_entity.type
_entity.pdbx_description
1 polymer ?
#
loop_
_entity_poly.entity_id
_entity_poly.type
_entity_poly.pdbx_seq_one_letter_code
_entity_poly.pdbx_strand_id
1 'polypeptide(L)'
;VMVEAQKRQYYVTRERQSYSLAFDYEINPNHRLTLQGIYNRRHDWENRYRVTYKDLDKTGPDDEGEMQQSAQIETKGGTPNNKNARLELQQTMDFSLGGEHQFGKLSMNWGASYARASEDRPNERYFNLKQDFLGFDIVDAGGRFPYVTTDVTLHNGEVDGERGKWKVKELTESNQEIYEKDLKFKVDFELPLANGIYGNSLKFGAKYASKTKNRDVTVYDYADAYK
;
A
#
# COMPACT_ATOMS: atom_id res chain seq x y z
N VAL A 1 27.17 15.73 -3.82
CA VAL A 1 26.67 16.70 -2.83
C VAL A 1 25.42 16.13 -2.19
N MET A 2 25.34 16.13 -0.87
CA MET A 2 24.16 15.66 -0.14
C MET A 2 23.15 16.80 -0.06
N VAL A 3 21.98 16.61 -0.59
CA VAL A 3 20.90 17.61 -0.64
C VAL A 3 19.89 17.43 0.52
N GLU A 4 19.69 16.17 0.92
CA GLU A 4 18.75 15.81 1.97
C GLU A 4 19.30 14.67 2.84
N ALA A 5 19.06 14.75 4.14
CA ALA A 5 19.31 13.68 5.09
C ALA A 5 18.05 13.36 5.88
N GLN A 6 17.79 12.07 6.11
CA GLN A 6 16.61 11.62 6.86
C GLN A 6 16.97 10.62 7.94
N LYS A 7 16.46 10.85 9.14
CA LYS A 7 16.44 9.88 10.23
C LYS A 7 15.01 9.38 10.41
N ARG A 8 14.82 8.07 10.30
CA ARG A 8 13.49 7.44 10.38
C ARG A 8 13.46 6.40 11.48
N GLN A 9 12.36 6.32 12.18
CA GLN A 9 12.06 5.29 13.15
C GLN A 9 10.68 4.73 12.89
N TYR A 10 10.60 3.41 12.74
CA TYR A 10 9.38 2.68 12.47
C TYR A 10 9.11 1.72 13.62
N TYR A 11 7.87 1.69 14.07
CA TYR A 11 7.33 0.67 14.93
C TYR A 11 6.21 -0.01 14.16
N VAL A 12 6.43 -1.26 13.78
CA VAL A 12 5.48 -2.03 12.97
C VAL A 12 5.15 -3.33 13.68
N THR A 13 3.85 -3.56 13.88
CA THR A 13 3.31 -4.86 14.26
C THR A 13 2.48 -5.38 13.11
N ARG A 14 2.76 -6.60 12.66
CA ARG A 14 2.08 -7.22 11.54
C ARG A 14 1.53 -8.57 11.92
N GLU A 15 0.23 -8.74 11.73
CA GLU A 15 -0.46 -10.01 11.86
C GLU A 15 -0.96 -10.47 10.51
N ARG A 16 -0.73 -11.74 10.20
CA ARG A 16 -1.21 -12.37 8.97
C ARG A 16 -1.93 -13.66 9.30
N GLN A 17 -3.06 -13.85 8.64
CA GLN A 17 -3.84 -15.07 8.70
C GLN A 17 -4.11 -15.51 7.26
N SER A 18 -3.88 -16.78 6.97
CA SER A 18 -4.11 -17.38 5.67
C SER A 18 -4.81 -18.72 5.83
N TYR A 19 -5.88 -18.89 5.10
CA TYR A 19 -6.64 -20.14 5.05
C TYR A 19 -6.79 -20.55 3.60
N SER A 20 -6.59 -21.82 3.32
CA SER A 20 -6.79 -22.37 1.98
C SER A 20 -7.52 -23.71 2.08
N LEU A 21 -8.36 -23.95 1.10
CA LEU A 21 -9.10 -25.19 0.93
C LEU A 21 -9.01 -25.58 -0.54
N ALA A 22 -8.69 -26.84 -0.80
CA ALA A 22 -8.81 -27.43 -2.12
C ALA A 22 -9.54 -28.77 -1.98
N PHE A 23 -10.51 -28.99 -2.83
CA PHE A 23 -11.32 -30.19 -2.84
C PHE A 23 -11.55 -30.63 -4.28
N ASP A 24 -11.18 -31.87 -4.57
CA ASP A 24 -11.41 -32.54 -5.84
C ASP A 24 -12.37 -33.70 -5.62
N TYR A 25 -13.43 -33.75 -6.41
CA TYR A 25 -14.45 -34.79 -6.32
C TYR A 25 -14.64 -35.47 -7.67
N GLU A 26 -14.22 -36.71 -7.73
CA GLU A 26 -14.46 -37.56 -8.89
C GLU A 26 -15.80 -38.30 -8.73
N ILE A 27 -16.82 -37.81 -9.48
CA ILE A 27 -18.16 -38.43 -9.48
C ILE A 27 -18.07 -39.81 -10.11
N ASN A 28 -17.33 -39.89 -11.19
CA ASN A 28 -16.98 -41.14 -11.92
C ASN A 28 -15.82 -40.79 -12.88
N PRO A 29 -15.21 -41.78 -13.61
CA PRO A 29 -14.07 -41.52 -14.48
C PRO A 29 -14.26 -40.43 -15.56
N ASN A 30 -15.51 -40.08 -15.86
CA ASN A 30 -15.83 -39.10 -16.89
C ASN A 30 -16.24 -37.74 -16.32
N HIS A 31 -16.40 -37.63 -15.01
CA HIS A 31 -16.94 -36.37 -14.40
C HIS A 31 -16.19 -36.05 -13.11
N ARG A 32 -15.53 -34.91 -13.10
CA ARG A 32 -14.77 -34.36 -11.97
C ARG A 32 -15.22 -32.95 -11.64
N LEU A 33 -15.30 -32.65 -10.37
CA LEU A 33 -15.52 -31.30 -9.85
C LEU A 33 -14.34 -30.86 -9.01
N THR A 34 -13.99 -29.60 -9.09
CA THR A 34 -12.92 -29.00 -8.29
C THR A 34 -13.47 -27.76 -7.57
N LEU A 35 -13.19 -27.65 -6.27
CA LEU A 35 -13.49 -26.49 -5.47
C LEU A 35 -12.18 -26.01 -4.85
N GLN A 36 -11.88 -24.72 -5.00
CA GLN A 36 -10.72 -24.11 -4.37
C GLN A 36 -11.12 -22.80 -3.70
N GLY A 37 -10.52 -22.54 -2.57
CA GLY A 37 -10.74 -21.30 -1.83
C GLY A 37 -9.49 -20.86 -1.10
N ILE A 38 -9.23 -19.57 -1.12
CA ILE A 38 -8.19 -18.93 -0.32
C ILE A 38 -8.75 -17.68 0.34
N TYR A 39 -8.40 -17.48 1.59
CA TYR A 39 -8.68 -16.26 2.33
C TYR A 39 -7.43 -15.80 3.05
N ASN A 40 -7.03 -14.55 2.82
CA ASN A 40 -5.92 -13.93 3.50
C ASN A 40 -6.38 -12.65 4.18
N ARG A 41 -5.88 -12.43 5.38
CA ARG A 41 -6.06 -11.22 6.14
C ARG A 41 -4.72 -10.74 6.68
N ARG A 42 -4.46 -9.43 6.54
CA ARG A 42 -3.28 -8.77 7.08
C ARG A 42 -3.69 -7.53 7.85
N HIS A 43 -3.20 -7.42 9.06
CA HIS A 43 -3.27 -6.22 9.88
C HIS A 43 -1.86 -5.68 10.05
N ASP A 44 -1.63 -4.46 9.65
CA ASP A 44 -0.40 -3.73 9.89
C ASP A 44 -0.71 -2.54 10.78
N TRP A 45 -0.12 -2.52 11.97
CA TRP A 45 -0.09 -1.34 12.83
C TRP A 45 1.27 -0.69 12.69
N GLU A 46 1.29 0.59 12.34
CA GLU A 46 2.52 1.33 12.08
C GLU A 46 2.47 2.69 12.77
N ASN A 47 3.56 2.99 13.49
CA ASN A 47 3.92 4.35 13.85
C ASN A 47 5.24 4.69 13.17
N ARG A 48 5.29 5.85 12.56
CA ARG A 48 6.48 6.35 11.89
C ARG A 48 6.82 7.73 12.42
N TYR A 49 8.08 7.89 12.81
CA TYR A 49 8.66 9.16 13.15
C TYR A 49 9.80 9.44 12.18
N ARG A 50 9.86 10.65 11.65
CA ARG A 50 10.87 11.05 10.68
C ARG A 50 11.31 12.46 10.95
N VAL A 51 12.64 12.66 11.01
CA VAL A 51 13.26 13.98 10.89
C VAL A 51 13.93 14.04 9.53
N THR A 52 13.65 15.07 8.78
CA THR A 52 14.23 15.34 7.46
C THR A 52 14.94 16.69 7.51
N TYR A 53 16.19 16.72 7.13
CA TYR A 53 16.98 17.92 6.90
C TYR A 53 17.07 18.13 5.40
N LYS A 54 16.67 19.30 4.93
CA LYS A 54 16.58 19.63 3.50
C LYS A 54 17.51 20.78 3.15
N ASP A 55 17.81 20.90 1.86
CA ASP A 55 18.61 21.96 1.30
C ASP A 55 20.01 22.07 1.93
N LEU A 56 20.61 20.91 2.21
CA LEU A 56 21.91 20.80 2.87
C LEU A 56 23.08 21.30 2.01
N ASP A 57 22.86 21.44 0.70
CA ASP A 57 23.81 21.99 -0.26
C ASP A 57 23.79 23.50 -0.36
N LYS A 58 22.85 24.16 0.31
CA LYS A 58 22.66 25.60 0.31
C LYS A 58 23.29 26.20 1.58
N THR A 59 24.21 27.10 1.41
CA THR A 59 25.01 27.68 2.50
C THR A 59 24.77 29.18 2.70
N GLY A 60 23.74 29.74 2.10
CA GLY A 60 23.45 31.17 2.19
C GLY A 60 21.98 31.50 2.06
N PRO A 61 21.61 32.75 2.20
CA PRO A 61 20.26 33.19 1.92
C PRO A 61 19.93 33.02 0.44
N ASP A 62 18.66 32.83 0.11
CA ASP A 62 18.16 32.87 -1.26
C ASP A 62 18.24 34.29 -1.85
N ASP A 63 17.73 34.47 -3.06
CA ASP A 63 17.72 35.78 -3.75
C ASP A 63 16.92 36.86 -2.99
N GLU A 64 16.05 36.47 -2.07
CA GLU A 64 15.27 37.33 -1.21
C GLU A 64 15.91 37.58 0.17
N GLY A 65 17.07 36.96 0.42
CA GLY A 65 17.80 37.07 1.69
C GLY A 65 17.37 36.06 2.75
N GLU A 66 16.56 35.06 2.38
CA GLU A 66 16.13 33.99 3.29
C GLU A 66 17.05 32.77 3.24
N MET A 67 17.29 32.17 4.40
CA MET A 67 18.00 30.89 4.48
C MET A 67 17.09 29.77 3.95
N GLN A 68 17.64 28.84 3.17
CA GLN A 68 16.87 27.79 2.53
C GLN A 68 16.92 26.45 3.25
N GLN A 69 17.79 26.27 4.26
CA GLN A 69 17.86 25.04 5.03
C GLN A 69 16.62 24.87 5.92
N SER A 70 16.13 23.66 6.05
CA SER A 70 14.98 23.38 6.88
C SER A 70 15.02 22.00 7.52
N ALA A 71 14.40 21.86 8.68
CA ALA A 71 14.11 20.56 9.29
C ALA A 71 12.62 20.30 9.33
N GLN A 72 12.21 19.06 9.10
CA GLN A 72 10.83 18.63 9.16
C GLN A 72 10.72 17.42 10.09
N ILE A 73 9.75 17.43 11.00
CA ILE A 73 9.38 16.30 11.83
C ILE A 73 8.03 15.80 11.33
N GLU A 74 7.96 14.54 11.00
CA GLU A 74 6.73 13.88 10.54
C GLU A 74 6.40 12.73 11.47
N THR A 75 5.13 12.64 11.85
CA THR A 75 4.55 11.48 12.50
C THR A 75 3.43 10.91 11.64
N LYS A 76 3.24 9.60 11.72
CA LYS A 76 2.16 8.88 11.06
C LYS A 76 1.59 7.87 12.04
N GLY A 77 0.29 7.88 12.23
CA GLY A 77 -0.38 6.94 13.10
C GLY A 77 -1.87 7.19 13.20
N GLY A 78 -2.58 6.30 13.86
CA GLY A 78 -4.01 6.41 14.16
C GLY A 78 -4.82 5.18 13.75
N THR A 79 -5.75 4.78 14.61
CA THR A 79 -6.73 3.72 14.37
C THR A 79 -8.08 4.09 15.00
N PRO A 80 -9.18 3.42 14.65
CA PRO A 80 -10.47 3.66 15.29
C PRO A 80 -10.46 3.50 16.82
N ASN A 81 -9.74 2.49 17.30
CA ASN A 81 -9.69 2.12 18.71
C ASN A 81 -8.43 2.65 19.41
N ASN A 82 -7.35 2.79 18.69
CA ASN A 82 -6.08 3.29 19.20
C ASN A 82 -5.48 4.28 18.19
N LYS A 83 -5.65 5.55 18.47
CA LYS A 83 -5.19 6.62 17.58
C LYS A 83 -3.67 6.85 17.62
N ASN A 84 -2.93 6.04 18.34
CA ASN A 84 -1.47 6.10 18.45
C ASN A 84 -0.75 5.32 17.35
N ALA A 85 -1.45 4.47 16.60
CA ALA A 85 -0.86 3.72 15.50
C ALA A 85 -1.78 3.75 14.28
N ARG A 86 -1.19 3.84 13.08
CA ARG A 86 -1.91 3.64 11.83
C ARG A 86 -2.26 2.17 11.69
N LEU A 87 -3.49 1.87 11.34
CA LEU A 87 -3.92 0.54 10.96
C LEU A 87 -4.12 0.46 9.45
N GLU A 88 -3.56 -0.55 8.83
CA GLU A 88 -3.86 -0.96 7.46
C GLU A 88 -4.41 -2.37 7.48
N LEU A 89 -5.66 -2.51 7.10
CA LEU A 89 -6.37 -3.78 6.97
C LEU A 89 -6.37 -4.20 5.51
N GLN A 90 -5.78 -5.34 5.19
CA GLN A 90 -5.88 -5.91 3.86
C GLN A 90 -6.54 -7.28 3.93
N GLN A 91 -7.48 -7.52 3.04
CA GLN A 91 -8.16 -8.80 2.90
C GLN A 91 -8.20 -9.20 1.43
N THR A 92 -7.88 -10.44 1.16
CA THR A 92 -8.05 -11.05 -0.15
C THR A 92 -8.74 -12.38 0.00
N MET A 93 -9.72 -12.63 -0.85
CA MET A 93 -10.35 -13.93 -0.97
C MET A 93 -10.54 -14.28 -2.45
N ASP A 94 -10.39 -15.53 -2.74
CA ASP A 94 -10.66 -16.12 -4.04
C ASP A 94 -11.36 -17.46 -3.84
N PHE A 95 -12.46 -17.67 -4.54
CA PHE A 95 -13.18 -18.92 -4.59
C PHE A 95 -13.38 -19.32 -6.04
N SER A 96 -13.04 -20.55 -6.36
CA SER A 96 -13.25 -21.10 -7.69
C SER A 96 -13.91 -22.46 -7.62
N LEU A 97 -14.83 -22.68 -8.52
CA LEU A 97 -15.49 -23.93 -8.76
C LEU A 97 -15.29 -24.30 -10.23
N GLY A 98 -14.88 -25.53 -10.51
CA GLY A 98 -14.65 -26.01 -11.84
C GLY A 98 -15.20 -27.41 -12.04
N GLY A 99 -15.37 -27.79 -13.29
CA GLY A 99 -15.76 -29.14 -13.65
C GLY A 99 -15.19 -29.54 -14.99
N GLU A 100 -14.81 -30.83 -15.04
CA GLU A 100 -14.35 -31.52 -16.22
C GLU A 100 -15.32 -32.67 -16.52
N HIS A 101 -15.85 -32.70 -17.71
CA HIS A 101 -16.87 -33.68 -18.09
C HIS A 101 -16.58 -34.25 -19.47
N GLN A 102 -16.71 -35.57 -19.58
CA GLN A 102 -16.60 -36.31 -20.83
C GLN A 102 -17.93 -36.91 -21.19
N PHE A 103 -18.54 -36.41 -22.26
CA PHE A 103 -19.82 -36.91 -22.80
C PHE A 103 -19.57 -37.64 -24.11
N GLY A 104 -19.21 -38.91 -24.02
CA GLY A 104 -18.74 -39.68 -25.17
C GLY A 104 -17.48 -39.08 -25.78
N LYS A 105 -17.59 -38.52 -27.01
CA LYS A 105 -16.44 -37.85 -27.65
C LYS A 105 -16.31 -36.36 -27.28
N LEU A 106 -17.32 -35.75 -26.69
CA LEU A 106 -17.32 -34.33 -26.32
C LEU A 106 -16.74 -34.17 -24.93
N SER A 107 -15.64 -33.40 -24.83
CA SER A 107 -15.10 -32.92 -23.56
C SER A 107 -15.64 -31.52 -23.27
N MET A 108 -16.01 -31.26 -22.03
CA MET A 108 -16.42 -29.97 -21.52
C MET A 108 -15.63 -29.61 -20.27
N ASN A 109 -15.02 -28.42 -20.27
CA ASN A 109 -14.36 -27.84 -19.11
C ASN A 109 -15.03 -26.51 -18.80
N TRP A 110 -15.44 -26.34 -17.56
CA TRP A 110 -16.02 -25.08 -17.13
C TRP A 110 -15.40 -24.62 -15.80
N GLY A 111 -15.48 -23.33 -15.56
CA GLY A 111 -15.03 -22.73 -14.31
C GLY A 111 -15.80 -21.45 -14.00
N ALA A 112 -16.05 -21.26 -12.71
CA ALA A 112 -16.57 -20.04 -12.14
C ALA A 112 -15.63 -19.59 -11.03
N SER A 113 -15.30 -18.31 -10.97
CA SER A 113 -14.53 -17.77 -9.87
C SER A 113 -15.05 -16.43 -9.42
N TYR A 114 -14.92 -16.20 -8.11
CA TYR A 114 -15.19 -14.93 -7.47
C TYR A 114 -13.99 -14.56 -6.60
N ALA A 115 -13.38 -13.40 -6.90
CA ALA A 115 -12.31 -12.85 -6.10
C ALA A 115 -12.72 -11.48 -5.53
N ARG A 116 -12.27 -11.20 -4.32
CA ARG A 116 -12.38 -9.88 -3.70
C ARG A 116 -11.08 -9.54 -3.02
N ALA A 117 -10.59 -8.31 -3.26
CA ALA A 117 -9.52 -7.69 -2.51
C ALA A 117 -10.03 -6.39 -1.89
N SER A 118 -9.63 -6.11 -0.66
CA SER A 118 -9.93 -4.84 0.00
C SER A 118 -8.76 -4.36 0.84
N GLU A 119 -8.65 -3.04 0.93
CA GLU A 119 -7.74 -2.34 1.83
C GLU A 119 -8.51 -1.24 2.54
N ASP A 120 -8.41 -1.21 3.85
CA ASP A 120 -9.02 -0.20 4.71
C ASP A 120 -7.92 0.43 5.58
N ARG A 121 -7.86 1.76 5.56
CA ARG A 121 -6.94 2.59 6.35
C ARG A 121 -7.74 3.62 7.14
N PRO A 122 -8.32 3.21 8.25
CA PRO A 122 -9.09 4.11 9.09
C PRO A 122 -8.17 5.02 9.91
N ASN A 123 -8.54 6.31 10.01
CA ASN A 123 -7.89 7.30 10.88
C ASN A 123 -6.37 7.38 10.70
N GLU A 124 -5.91 7.37 9.46
CA GLU A 124 -4.50 7.63 9.16
C GLU A 124 -4.22 9.11 9.40
N ARG A 125 -3.28 9.42 10.29
CA ARG A 125 -2.94 10.78 10.69
C ARG A 125 -1.54 11.14 10.32
N TYR A 126 -1.37 12.36 9.82
CA TYR A 126 -0.08 12.98 9.58
C TYR A 126 0.00 14.27 10.39
N PHE A 127 1.10 14.39 11.11
CA PHE A 127 1.47 15.60 11.80
C PHE A 127 2.89 15.96 11.40
N ASN A 128 3.05 17.09 10.70
CA ASN A 128 4.32 17.55 10.22
C ASN A 128 4.60 18.96 10.77
N LEU A 129 5.77 19.11 11.36
CA LEU A 129 6.33 20.38 11.76
C LEU A 129 7.47 20.74 10.81
N LYS A 130 7.63 22.01 10.53
CA LYS A 130 8.73 22.58 9.75
C LYS A 130 9.38 23.70 10.53
N GLN A 131 10.72 23.73 10.46
CA GLN A 131 11.54 24.81 10.95
C GLN A 131 12.49 25.22 9.84
N ASP A 132 12.60 26.49 9.56
CA ASP A 132 13.50 27.06 8.57
C ASP A 132 14.72 27.69 9.27
N PHE A 133 15.79 27.93 8.52
CA PHE A 133 16.99 28.68 8.97
C PHE A 133 17.85 27.97 10.01
N LEU A 134 18.03 26.67 9.85
CA LEU A 134 18.93 25.88 10.70
C LEU A 134 20.30 25.73 10.06
N GLY A 135 21.36 25.88 10.85
CA GLY A 135 22.68 25.39 10.53
C GLY A 135 22.77 23.89 10.87
N PHE A 136 23.38 23.12 10.00
CA PHE A 136 23.62 21.69 10.22
C PHE A 136 25.07 21.32 10.09
N ASP A 137 25.53 20.44 10.97
CA ASP A 137 26.74 19.66 10.76
C ASP A 137 26.37 18.19 10.65
N ILE A 138 26.93 17.51 9.66
CA ILE A 138 26.79 16.07 9.51
C ILE A 138 28.07 15.43 10.04
N VAL A 139 27.97 14.84 11.20
CA VAL A 139 29.08 14.14 11.84
C VAL A 139 29.11 12.69 11.32
N ASP A 140 30.32 12.23 10.96
CA ASP A 140 30.55 10.88 10.43
C ASP A 140 29.72 10.55 9.18
N ALA A 141 29.70 11.48 8.22
CA ALA A 141 28.91 11.37 6.99
C ALA A 141 29.23 10.12 6.13
N GLY A 142 30.43 9.56 6.27
CA GLY A 142 30.84 8.30 5.62
C GLY A 142 30.78 7.07 6.53
N GLY A 143 30.40 7.23 7.77
CA GLY A 143 30.35 6.17 8.76
C GLY A 143 29.07 5.34 8.74
N ARG A 144 29.05 4.33 9.58
CA ARG A 144 27.90 3.42 9.71
C ARG A 144 26.67 4.10 10.35
N PHE A 145 26.89 5.12 11.18
CA PHE A 145 25.85 5.81 11.94
C PHE A 145 26.03 7.33 11.87
N PRO A 146 25.88 7.93 10.66
CA PRO A 146 25.97 9.38 10.57
C PRO A 146 24.84 10.02 11.38
N TYR A 147 25.16 11.12 12.04
CA TYR A 147 24.14 11.91 12.73
C TYR A 147 24.29 13.39 12.40
N VAL A 148 23.15 14.08 12.45
CA VAL A 148 23.08 15.51 12.19
C VAL A 148 23.06 16.21 13.53
N THR A 149 23.97 17.16 13.72
CA THR A 149 23.92 18.13 14.80
C THR A 149 23.36 19.42 14.22
N THR A 150 22.37 19.98 14.89
CA THR A 150 21.83 21.29 14.53
C THR A 150 22.43 22.32 15.46
N ASP A 151 23.12 23.29 14.89
CA ASP A 151 23.46 24.50 15.63
C ASP A 151 22.28 25.49 15.47
N VAL A 152 21.57 25.68 16.57
CA VAL A 152 20.44 26.64 16.62
C VAL A 152 20.98 28.06 16.80
N THR A 153 22.27 28.26 16.86
CA THR A 153 22.90 29.59 16.80
C THR A 153 22.71 30.13 15.39
N LEU A 154 21.76 30.98 15.31
CA LEU A 154 21.37 31.73 14.15
C LEU A 154 22.55 32.45 13.51
N HIS A 155 22.53 32.50 12.22
CA HIS A 155 23.37 33.41 11.44
C HIS A 155 23.18 34.81 12.02
N ASN A 156 24.24 35.38 12.60
CA ASN A 156 24.36 36.69 13.23
C ASN A 156 23.85 36.87 14.67
N GLY A 157 23.58 35.84 15.44
CA GLY A 157 23.31 36.02 16.88
C GLY A 157 21.95 36.68 17.22
N GLU A 158 21.11 36.97 16.25
CA GLU A 158 19.78 37.49 16.46
C GLU A 158 18.72 36.43 16.18
N VAL A 159 18.00 36.06 17.24
CA VAL A 159 16.73 35.30 17.11
C VAL A 159 15.68 36.32 16.63
N ASP A 160 15.56 36.44 15.33
CA ASP A 160 14.38 37.12 14.78
C ASP A 160 13.13 36.33 15.21
N GLY A 161 12.16 37.01 15.85
CA GLY A 161 11.13 36.39 16.70
C GLY A 161 10.29 35.29 16.06
N GLU A 162 10.33 35.13 14.74
CA GLU A 162 9.61 34.10 13.99
C GLU A 162 10.52 33.06 13.31
N ARG A 163 11.77 33.39 13.06
CA ARG A 163 12.75 32.51 12.43
C ARG A 163 13.26 31.48 13.43
N GLY A 164 13.45 30.26 12.99
CA GLY A 164 13.89 29.17 13.88
C GLY A 164 12.79 28.57 14.77
N LYS A 165 11.54 29.03 14.69
CA LYS A 165 10.40 28.41 15.35
C LYS A 165 9.85 27.24 14.55
N TRP A 166 9.39 26.21 15.25
CA TRP A 166 8.64 25.12 14.64
C TRP A 166 7.24 25.60 14.27
N LYS A 167 6.88 25.44 13.01
CA LYS A 167 5.55 25.74 12.48
C LYS A 167 4.84 24.46 12.08
N VAL A 168 3.55 24.40 12.31
CA VAL A 168 2.73 23.28 11.81
C VAL A 168 2.64 23.41 10.29
N LYS A 169 3.13 22.38 9.60
CA LYS A 169 3.07 22.29 8.15
C LYS A 169 1.87 21.50 7.68
N GLU A 170 1.55 20.43 8.42
CA GLU A 170 0.46 19.51 8.09
C GLU A 170 -0.11 18.92 9.37
N LEU A 171 -1.42 18.94 9.47
CA LEU A 171 -2.18 18.17 10.43
C LEU A 171 -3.39 17.62 9.70
N THR A 172 -3.27 16.37 9.25
CA THR A 172 -4.32 15.73 8.46
C THR A 172 -4.80 14.44 9.11
N GLU A 173 -6.07 14.14 8.89
CA GLU A 173 -6.67 12.84 9.19
C GLU A 173 -7.33 12.32 7.91
N SER A 174 -7.06 11.09 7.51
CA SER A 174 -7.68 10.47 6.36
C SER A 174 -8.26 9.10 6.68
N ASN A 175 -9.39 8.80 6.04
CA ASN A 175 -10.00 7.49 6.01
C ASN A 175 -10.02 7.03 4.56
N GLN A 176 -9.52 5.84 4.30
CA GLN A 176 -9.48 5.29 2.95
C GLN A 176 -10.01 3.87 2.96
N GLU A 177 -10.97 3.61 2.09
CA GLU A 177 -11.47 2.27 1.77
C GLU A 177 -11.31 2.00 0.27
N ILE A 178 -10.69 0.90 -0.07
CA ILE A 178 -10.54 0.44 -1.45
C ILE A 178 -11.01 -1.00 -1.50
N TYR A 179 -11.86 -1.33 -2.49
CA TYR A 179 -12.15 -2.72 -2.79
C TYR A 179 -12.21 -2.98 -4.29
N GLU A 180 -11.90 -4.21 -4.64
CA GLU A 180 -11.98 -4.73 -5.98
C GLU A 180 -12.70 -6.09 -5.93
N LYS A 181 -13.64 -6.30 -6.87
CA LYS A 181 -14.36 -7.55 -7.06
C LYS A 181 -14.17 -8.02 -8.48
N ASP A 182 -13.94 -9.31 -8.66
CA ASP A 182 -13.74 -9.95 -9.95
C ASP A 182 -14.61 -11.20 -10.02
N LEU A 183 -15.46 -11.28 -11.03
CA LEU A 183 -16.34 -12.41 -11.30
C LEU A 183 -16.02 -12.95 -12.68
N LYS A 184 -15.73 -14.24 -12.78
CA LYS A 184 -15.40 -14.90 -14.04
C LYS A 184 -16.18 -16.18 -14.21
N PHE A 185 -16.61 -16.40 -15.44
CA PHE A 185 -17.18 -17.67 -15.90
C PHE A 185 -16.51 -18.05 -17.20
N LYS A 186 -16.23 -19.33 -17.35
CA LYS A 186 -15.61 -19.90 -18.55
C LYS A 186 -16.23 -21.25 -18.82
N VAL A 187 -16.46 -21.55 -20.10
CA VAL A 187 -16.80 -22.89 -20.56
C VAL A 187 -16.11 -23.15 -21.89
N ASP A 188 -15.46 -24.28 -22.01
CA ASP A 188 -14.77 -24.74 -23.22
C ASP A 188 -15.24 -26.12 -23.56
N PHE A 189 -15.40 -26.37 -24.85
CA PHE A 189 -15.76 -27.65 -25.43
C PHE A 189 -14.70 -28.10 -26.43
N GLU A 190 -14.43 -29.40 -26.44
CA GLU A 190 -13.55 -30.02 -27.42
C GLU A 190 -14.22 -31.27 -27.98
N LEU A 191 -14.34 -31.32 -29.32
CA LEU A 191 -14.91 -32.44 -30.04
C LEU A 191 -13.87 -32.98 -31.04
N PRO A 192 -13.32 -34.18 -30.86
CA PRO A 192 -12.51 -34.84 -31.88
C PRO A 192 -13.34 -35.13 -33.15
N LEU A 193 -12.85 -34.70 -34.32
CA LEU A 193 -13.59 -34.81 -35.60
C LEU A 193 -13.21 -36.06 -36.37
N ALA A 194 -12.01 -36.66 -36.14
CA ALA A 194 -11.56 -37.81 -36.87
C ALA A 194 -10.68 -38.74 -35.98
N ASN A 195 -10.81 -40.06 -36.24
CA ASN A 195 -9.92 -41.07 -35.64
C ASN A 195 -8.81 -41.37 -36.66
N GLY A 196 -7.85 -40.44 -36.84
CA GLY A 196 -6.73 -40.65 -37.77
C GLY A 196 -5.38 -40.35 -37.10
N ILE A 197 -4.28 -40.67 -37.82
CA ILE A 197 -2.89 -40.39 -37.38
C ILE A 197 -2.67 -38.89 -37.11
N TYR A 198 -3.47 -38.02 -37.72
CA TYR A 198 -3.54 -36.60 -37.49
C TYR A 198 -4.88 -36.29 -36.83
N GLY A 199 -4.91 -36.28 -35.49
CA GLY A 199 -6.13 -35.97 -34.74
C GLY A 199 -6.60 -34.53 -34.94
N ASN A 200 -7.71 -34.36 -35.65
CA ASN A 200 -8.35 -33.05 -35.77
C ASN A 200 -9.40 -32.92 -34.67
N SER A 201 -9.43 -31.79 -33.98
CA SER A 201 -10.49 -31.46 -33.00
C SER A 201 -11.08 -30.08 -33.27
N LEU A 202 -12.34 -29.94 -32.99
CA LEU A 202 -13.05 -28.68 -32.96
C LEU A 202 -13.08 -28.19 -31.51
N LYS A 203 -12.56 -26.98 -31.26
CA LYS A 203 -12.60 -26.32 -29.95
C LYS A 203 -13.42 -25.05 -30.02
N PHE A 204 -14.34 -24.90 -29.09
CA PHE A 204 -15.14 -23.69 -28.97
C PHE A 204 -15.51 -23.45 -27.49
N GLY A 205 -15.79 -22.20 -27.15
CA GLY A 205 -16.10 -21.87 -25.76
C GLY A 205 -16.51 -20.42 -25.61
N ALA A 206 -16.83 -20.07 -24.39
CA ALA A 206 -17.19 -18.71 -24.00
C ALA A 206 -16.57 -18.35 -22.66
N LYS A 207 -16.25 -17.06 -22.50
CA LYS A 207 -15.75 -16.50 -21.25
C LYS A 207 -16.49 -15.21 -20.96
N TYR A 208 -16.91 -15.07 -19.72
CA TYR A 208 -17.42 -13.82 -19.17
C TYR A 208 -16.49 -13.38 -18.03
N ALA A 209 -16.19 -12.09 -17.98
CA ALA A 209 -15.44 -11.48 -16.87
C ALA A 209 -16.03 -10.12 -16.56
N SER A 210 -16.26 -9.87 -15.27
CA SER A 210 -16.70 -8.58 -14.75
C SER A 210 -15.80 -8.18 -13.60
N LYS A 211 -15.27 -6.95 -13.68
CA LYS A 211 -14.41 -6.39 -12.68
C LYS A 211 -14.95 -5.05 -12.20
N THR A 212 -15.06 -4.90 -10.90
CA THR A 212 -15.48 -3.64 -10.27
C THR A 212 -14.42 -3.21 -9.27
N LYS A 213 -14.01 -1.95 -9.35
CA LYS A 213 -13.11 -1.33 -8.38
C LYS A 213 -13.76 -0.06 -7.85
N ASN A 214 -13.74 0.09 -6.54
CA ASN A 214 -14.16 1.31 -5.85
C ASN A 214 -13.04 1.80 -4.95
N ARG A 215 -12.92 3.11 -4.83
CA ARG A 215 -12.03 3.78 -3.91
C ARG A 215 -12.77 4.95 -3.30
N ASP A 216 -12.87 4.96 -1.99
CA ASP A 216 -13.39 6.07 -1.20
C ASP A 216 -12.28 6.62 -0.31
N VAL A 217 -12.09 7.94 -0.34
CA VAL A 217 -11.07 8.62 0.44
C VAL A 217 -11.66 9.91 0.99
N THR A 218 -11.68 10.01 2.31
CA THR A 218 -12.04 11.24 3.01
C THR A 218 -10.81 11.79 3.70
N VAL A 219 -10.51 13.06 3.48
CA VAL A 219 -9.37 13.76 4.09
C VAL A 219 -9.87 14.99 4.82
N TYR A 220 -9.44 15.15 6.06
CA TYR A 220 -9.65 16.37 6.86
C TYR A 220 -8.28 17.03 7.06
N ASP A 221 -8.18 18.29 6.72
CA ASP A 221 -6.99 19.11 6.93
C ASP A 221 -7.28 20.16 8.01
N TYR A 222 -6.46 20.16 9.05
CA TYR A 222 -6.58 21.04 10.20
C TYR A 222 -5.42 22.05 10.28
N ALA A 223 -4.50 22.05 9.32
CA ALA A 223 -3.30 22.89 9.39
C ALA A 223 -3.64 24.39 9.42
N ASP A 224 -4.69 24.80 8.74
CA ASP A 224 -5.12 26.22 8.70
C ASP A 224 -5.63 26.77 10.04
N ALA A 225 -6.01 25.88 10.96
CA ALA A 225 -6.45 26.30 12.30
C ALA A 225 -5.28 26.73 13.22
N TYR A 226 -4.03 26.52 12.79
CA TYR A 226 -2.81 26.76 13.57
C TYR A 226 -1.82 27.71 12.89
N LYS A 227 -2.28 28.44 11.86
CA LYS A 227 -1.52 29.52 11.20
C LYS A 227 -1.70 30.88 11.91
#